data_01aa9704fc1d79fe7c992975105bece5
#
_entry.id   01aa9704fc1d79fe7c992975105bece5
#
_cell.length_a   1.000
_cell.length_b   1.000
_cell.length_c   1.000
_cell.angle_alpha   90.00
_cell.angle_beta   90.00
_cell.angle_gamma   90.00
#
_symmetry.space_group_name_H-M   'P 1'
#
loop_
_entity.id
_entity.type
_entity.pdbx_description
1 polymer ?
#
loop_
_entity_poly.entity_id
_entity_poly.type
_entity_poly.pdbx_seq_one_letter_code
_entity_poly.pdbx_strand_id
1 'polypeptide(L)'
;DKARTLSSGMAAKLKLAATLARDAKLYLLDEPLNGIDLVARDHVMQTIMETRGEGNTIVMSTHLVDEIDQVIDDAIFVREGQIELQGNAKQLCADYGMSIPDLYRKIYG
;
A
#
# COMPACT_ATOMS: atom_id res chain seq x y z
N ASP A 1 -12.78 -0.79 4.25
CA ASP A 1 -12.49 -1.94 3.49
C ASP A 1 -11.43 -1.68 2.39
N LYS A 2 -10.38 -0.97 2.75
CA LYS A 2 -9.34 -0.60 1.80
C LYS A 2 -7.98 -0.91 2.37
N ALA A 3 -7.10 -1.41 1.51
CA ALA A 3 -5.69 -1.52 1.80
C ALA A 3 -4.96 -0.49 0.94
N ARG A 4 -4.16 0.34 1.56
CA ARG A 4 -3.39 1.36 0.87
C ARG A 4 -1.92 1.13 1.09
N THR A 5 -1.13 1.32 0.04
CA THR A 5 0.30 1.12 0.09
C THR A 5 1.02 2.42 -0.17
N LEU A 6 1.95 2.76 0.73
CA LEU A 6 2.84 3.88 0.55
C LEU A 6 4.19 3.35 0.09
N SER A 7 4.64 3.75 -1.11
CA SER A 7 5.90 3.27 -1.68
C SER A 7 7.11 3.83 -0.97
N SER A 8 6.94 4.92 -0.25
CA SER A 8 8.02 5.59 0.45
C SER A 8 7.44 6.13 1.75
N GLY A 9 7.98 5.73 2.88
CA GLY A 9 7.42 6.05 4.18
C GLY A 9 7.48 7.53 4.51
N MET A 10 6.34 8.14 4.74
CA MET A 10 6.23 9.54 5.14
C MET A 10 5.14 9.67 6.18
N ALA A 11 5.54 9.81 7.44
CA ALA A 11 4.58 9.91 8.55
C ALA A 11 3.54 11.01 8.34
N ALA A 12 3.96 12.14 7.76
CA ALA A 12 3.04 13.24 7.49
C ALA A 12 1.95 12.87 6.49
N LYS A 13 2.24 11.94 5.57
CA LYS A 13 1.28 11.51 4.55
C LYS A 13 0.30 10.48 5.09
N LEU A 14 0.64 9.79 6.17
CA LEU A 14 -0.29 8.88 6.83
C LEU A 14 -1.50 9.62 7.37
N LYS A 15 -1.34 10.87 7.77
CA LYS A 15 -2.46 11.68 8.25
C LYS A 15 -3.51 11.88 7.16
N LEU A 16 -3.07 12.08 5.92
CA LEU A 16 -3.99 12.24 4.80
C LEU A 16 -4.76 10.94 4.57
N ALA A 17 -4.08 9.80 4.59
CA ALA A 17 -4.72 8.51 4.43
C ALA A 17 -5.71 8.24 5.56
N ALA A 18 -5.34 8.58 6.80
CA ALA A 18 -6.23 8.43 7.95
C ALA A 18 -7.50 9.26 7.80
N THR A 19 -7.38 10.47 7.26
CA THR A 19 -8.53 11.32 7.00
C THR A 19 -9.51 10.67 6.03
N LEU A 20 -9.00 9.96 5.04
CA LEU A 20 -9.84 9.29 4.05
C LEU A 20 -10.51 8.03 4.60
N ALA A 21 -10.02 7.51 5.70
CA ALA A 21 -10.51 6.26 6.29
C ALA A 21 -11.34 6.50 7.56
N ARG A 22 -11.88 7.68 7.74
CA ARG A 22 -12.47 8.11 9.03
C ARG A 22 -13.63 7.26 9.54
N ASP A 23 -14.35 6.56 8.68
CA ASP A 23 -15.53 5.78 9.09
C ASP A 23 -15.23 4.30 9.31
N ALA A 24 -13.95 3.91 9.35
CA ALA A 24 -13.54 2.53 9.52
C ALA A 24 -12.41 2.46 10.53
N LYS A 25 -12.23 1.28 11.14
CA LYS A 25 -11.03 1.06 11.93
C LYS A 25 -9.83 1.15 11.01
N LEU A 26 -8.82 1.89 11.44
CA LEU A 26 -7.62 2.13 10.68
C LEU A 26 -6.44 1.42 11.31
N TYR A 27 -5.76 0.63 10.51
CA TYR A 27 -4.53 -0.05 10.91
C TYR A 27 -3.38 0.53 10.10
N LEU A 28 -2.35 1.01 10.78
CA LEU A 28 -1.16 1.57 10.14
C LEU A 28 -0.01 0.58 10.32
N LEU A 29 0.51 0.09 9.21
CA LEU A 29 1.59 -0.89 9.20
C LEU A 29 2.78 -0.31 8.46
N ASP A 30 3.93 -0.26 9.12
CA ASP A 30 5.15 0.27 8.53
C ASP A 30 6.08 -0.88 8.18
N GLU A 31 6.30 -1.10 6.89
CA GLU A 31 7.16 -2.16 6.36
C GLU A 31 6.89 -3.53 7.03
N PRO A 32 5.64 -4.00 7.04
CA PRO A 32 5.29 -5.20 7.80
C PRO A 32 5.96 -6.47 7.31
N LEU A 33 6.43 -6.50 6.05
CA LEU A 33 7.05 -7.68 5.46
C LEU A 33 8.58 -7.62 5.49
N ASN A 34 9.14 -6.53 5.98
CA ASN A 34 10.58 -6.34 5.95
C ASN A 34 11.27 -7.23 6.98
N GLY A 35 12.33 -7.91 6.55
CA GLY A 35 13.16 -8.70 7.45
C GLY A 35 12.59 -10.06 7.86
N ILE A 36 11.51 -10.50 7.25
CA ILE A 36 10.95 -11.83 7.54
C ILE A 36 11.05 -12.75 6.33
N ASP A 37 11.07 -14.05 6.57
CA ASP A 37 11.19 -15.02 5.49
C ASP A 37 9.88 -15.19 4.72
N LEU A 38 9.93 -15.95 3.64
CA LEU A 38 8.80 -16.10 2.73
C LEU A 38 7.58 -16.71 3.40
N VAL A 39 7.77 -17.70 4.26
CA VAL A 39 6.65 -18.36 4.95
C VAL A 39 5.99 -17.40 5.92
N ALA A 40 6.80 -16.64 6.68
CA ALA A 40 6.28 -15.65 7.59
C ALA A 40 5.55 -14.52 6.86
N ARG A 41 6.04 -14.13 5.68
CA ARG A 41 5.35 -13.15 4.84
C ARG A 41 3.95 -13.61 4.47
N ASP A 42 3.80 -14.88 4.11
CA ASP A 42 2.49 -15.42 3.75
C ASP A 42 1.53 -15.33 4.92
N HIS A 43 2.00 -15.65 6.13
CA HIS A 43 1.16 -15.55 7.34
C HIS A 43 0.75 -14.11 7.63
N VAL A 44 1.68 -13.17 7.51
CA VAL A 44 1.38 -11.76 7.73
C VAL A 44 0.37 -11.27 6.69
N MET A 45 0.57 -11.61 5.42
CA MET A 45 -0.36 -11.21 4.37
C MET A 45 -1.75 -11.80 4.58
N GLN A 46 -1.83 -13.06 5.02
CA GLN A 46 -3.11 -13.67 5.31
C GLN A 46 -3.84 -12.91 6.43
N THR A 47 -3.12 -12.55 7.50
CA THR A 47 -3.70 -11.78 8.58
C THR A 47 -4.19 -10.42 8.11
N ILE A 48 -3.42 -9.75 7.26
CA ILE A 48 -3.81 -8.46 6.69
C ILE A 48 -5.10 -8.61 5.87
N MET A 49 -5.17 -9.63 5.04
CA MET A 49 -6.34 -9.86 4.21
C MET A 49 -7.59 -10.16 5.03
N GLU A 50 -7.44 -10.93 6.11
CA GLU A 50 -8.55 -11.24 7.01
C GLU A 50 -9.04 -9.98 7.73
N THR A 51 -8.10 -9.16 8.19
CA THR A 51 -8.44 -7.90 8.87
C THR A 51 -9.16 -6.95 7.91
N ARG A 52 -8.69 -6.86 6.68
CA ARG A 52 -9.35 -6.05 5.66
C ARG A 52 -10.77 -6.56 5.39
N GLY A 53 -10.93 -7.87 5.34
CA GLY A 53 -12.23 -8.50 5.07
C GLY A 53 -13.29 -8.21 6.12
N GLU A 54 -12.88 -7.72 7.29
CA GLU A 54 -13.79 -7.33 8.35
C GLU A 54 -14.28 -5.88 8.22
N GLY A 55 -14.05 -5.25 7.08
CA GLY A 55 -14.49 -3.88 6.85
C GLY A 55 -13.54 -2.82 7.39
N ASN A 56 -12.31 -3.20 7.67
CA ASN A 56 -11.30 -2.31 8.18
C ASN A 56 -10.48 -1.67 7.06
N THR A 57 -9.88 -0.52 7.34
CA THR A 57 -8.94 0.11 6.43
C THR A 57 -7.52 -0.15 6.91
N ILE A 58 -6.68 -0.60 5.99
CA ILE A 58 -5.28 -0.87 6.29
C ILE A 58 -4.42 0.02 5.41
N VAL A 59 -3.53 0.77 6.03
CA VAL A 59 -2.53 1.57 5.33
C VAL A 59 -1.17 0.97 5.65
N MET A 60 -0.44 0.62 4.61
CA MET A 60 0.84 -0.04 4.80
C MET A 60 1.90 0.66 3.96
N SER A 61 3.04 0.96 4.57
CA SER A 61 4.19 1.45 3.83
C SER A 61 5.10 0.27 3.50
N THR A 62 5.54 0.19 2.26
CA THR A 62 6.45 -0.89 1.86
C THR A 62 7.13 -0.56 0.54
N HIS A 63 8.31 -1.13 0.35
CA HIS A 63 8.99 -1.13 -0.93
C HIS A 63 8.90 -2.49 -1.61
N LEU A 64 8.26 -3.46 -0.97
CA LEU A 64 8.13 -4.82 -1.50
C LEU A 64 6.87 -4.92 -2.36
N VAL A 65 6.85 -4.14 -3.43
CA VAL A 65 5.64 -3.97 -4.25
C VAL A 65 5.20 -5.24 -4.98
N ASP A 66 6.13 -6.13 -5.30
CA ASP A 66 5.79 -7.40 -5.94
C ASP A 66 4.98 -8.31 -5.00
N GLU A 67 5.15 -8.13 -3.68
CA GLU A 67 4.47 -8.97 -2.70
C GLU A 67 3.02 -8.56 -2.49
N ILE A 68 2.69 -7.29 -2.76
CA ILE A 68 1.38 -6.75 -2.37
C ILE A 68 0.53 -6.30 -3.56
N ASP A 69 1.04 -6.32 -4.79
CA ASP A 69 0.32 -5.72 -5.92
C ASP A 69 -1.00 -6.40 -6.24
N GLN A 70 -1.15 -7.66 -5.85
CA GLN A 70 -2.39 -8.41 -6.11
C GLN A 70 -3.48 -8.12 -5.07
N VAL A 71 -3.14 -7.50 -3.96
CA VAL A 71 -4.05 -7.36 -2.83
C VAL A 71 -4.42 -5.92 -2.49
N ILE A 72 -3.74 -4.95 -3.08
CA ILE A 72 -4.02 -3.54 -2.77
C ILE A 72 -5.20 -3.01 -3.57
N ASP A 73 -5.95 -2.09 -2.96
CA ASP A 73 -7.03 -1.38 -3.63
C ASP A 73 -6.53 -0.04 -4.18
N ASP A 74 -5.74 0.67 -3.37
CA ASP A 74 -5.22 1.98 -3.74
C ASP A 74 -3.72 2.03 -3.49
N ALA A 75 -3.04 2.85 -4.26
CA ALA A 75 -1.60 3.05 -4.12
C ALA A 75 -1.28 4.54 -4.04
N ILE A 76 -0.32 4.87 -3.18
CA ILE A 76 0.20 6.22 -3.05
C ILE A 76 1.72 6.14 -3.20
N PHE A 77 2.26 6.80 -4.21
CA PHE A 77 3.70 6.83 -4.44
C PHE A 77 4.23 8.15 -3.92
N VAL A 78 5.13 8.08 -2.94
CA VAL A 78 5.71 9.26 -2.28
C VAL A 78 7.18 9.32 -2.62
N ARG A 79 7.66 10.51 -2.96
CA ARG A 79 9.05 10.74 -3.27
C ARG A 79 9.45 12.13 -2.80
N GLU A 80 10.56 12.22 -2.06
CA GLU A 80 11.11 13.48 -1.58
C GLU A 80 10.07 14.33 -0.85
N GLY A 81 9.25 13.69 -0.02
CA GLY A 81 8.24 14.37 0.78
C GLY A 81 7.00 14.78 0.01
N GLN A 82 6.89 14.40 -1.25
CA GLN A 82 5.78 14.78 -2.12
C GLN A 82 5.04 13.53 -2.62
N ILE A 83 3.73 13.67 -2.84
CA ILE A 83 2.98 12.63 -3.51
C ILE A 83 3.22 12.77 -5.01
N GLU A 84 3.87 11.75 -5.58
CA GLU A 84 4.13 11.71 -7.04
C GLU A 84 2.91 11.23 -7.80
N LEU A 85 2.20 10.25 -7.23
CA LEU A 85 1.09 9.61 -7.90
C LEU A 85 0.22 8.94 -6.85
N GLN A 86 -1.09 9.00 -7.02
CA GLN A 86 -2.00 8.28 -6.13
C GLN A 86 -3.27 7.93 -6.86
N GLY A 87 -3.92 6.86 -6.44
CA GLY A 87 -5.21 6.49 -6.98
C GLY A 87 -5.51 5.01 -6.79
N ASN A 88 -6.64 4.59 -7.33
CA ASN A 88 -7.03 3.19 -7.36
C ASN A 88 -6.01 2.42 -8.19
N ALA A 89 -5.55 1.28 -7.65
CA ALA A 89 -4.47 0.52 -8.29
C ALA A 89 -4.82 0.08 -9.71
N LYS A 90 -6.03 -0.43 -9.90
CA LYS A 90 -6.45 -0.88 -11.24
C LYS A 90 -6.55 0.27 -12.21
N GLN A 91 -7.02 1.42 -11.74
CA GLN A 91 -7.13 2.61 -12.59
C GLN A 91 -5.76 3.13 -12.99
N LEU A 92 -4.82 3.15 -12.05
CA LEU A 92 -3.44 3.57 -12.34
C LEU A 92 -2.80 2.65 -13.38
N CYS A 93 -2.99 1.35 -13.23
CA CYS A 93 -2.46 0.38 -14.20
C CYS A 93 -3.06 0.59 -15.59
N ALA A 94 -4.35 0.86 -15.67
CA ALA A 94 -5.01 1.13 -16.94
C ALA A 94 -4.54 2.43 -17.56
N ASP A 95 -4.41 3.48 -16.76
CA ASP A 95 -4.02 4.81 -17.27
C ASP A 95 -2.59 4.83 -17.79
N TYR A 96 -1.69 4.11 -17.14
CA TYR A 96 -0.28 4.11 -17.50
C TYR A 96 0.14 2.89 -18.32
N GLY A 97 -0.75 1.92 -18.48
CA GLY A 97 -0.46 0.72 -19.27
C GLY A 97 0.62 -0.16 -18.69
N MET A 98 0.74 -0.20 -17.37
CA MET A 98 1.75 -1.03 -16.71
C MET A 98 1.30 -1.42 -15.30
N SER A 99 1.97 -2.42 -14.73
CA SER A 99 1.66 -2.91 -13.38
C SER A 99 2.14 -1.92 -12.30
N ILE A 100 1.66 -2.13 -11.08
CA ILE A 100 2.14 -1.33 -9.94
C ILE A 100 3.64 -1.49 -9.73
N PRO A 101 4.22 -2.72 -9.75
CA PRO A 101 5.68 -2.84 -9.68
C PRO A 101 6.42 -2.07 -10.76
N ASP A 102 5.90 -2.07 -11.99
CA ASP A 102 6.53 -1.33 -13.08
C ASP A 102 6.43 0.17 -12.87
N LEU A 103 5.30 0.66 -12.36
CA LEU A 103 5.14 2.06 -12.00
C LEU A 103 6.15 2.46 -10.92
N TYR A 104 6.33 1.59 -9.93
CA TYR A 104 7.30 1.81 -8.87
C TYR A 104 8.72 1.98 -9.44
N ARG A 105 9.11 1.09 -10.34
CA ARG A 105 10.43 1.16 -10.97
C ARG A 105 10.58 2.41 -11.82
N LYS A 106 9.52 2.83 -12.49
CA LYS A 106 9.55 4.04 -13.30
C LYS A 106 9.74 5.29 -12.44
N ILE A 107 9.08 5.35 -11.29
CA ILE A 107 9.15 6.52 -10.41
C ILE A 107 10.47 6.56 -9.65
N TYR A 108 10.94 5.43 -9.15
CA TYR A 108 12.10 5.36 -8.24
C TYR A 108 13.36 4.82 -8.88
N GLY A 109 13.27 4.21 -10.04
CA GLY A 109 14.40 3.57 -10.72
C GLY A 109 15.34 4.47 -11.51
#